data_f8df02e229ad00505adcaa9334ef978e
#
_entry.id   f8df02e229ad00505adcaa9334ef978e
#
_cell.length_a   1.000
_cell.length_b   1.000
_cell.length_c   1.000
_cell.angle_alpha   90.00
_cell.angle_beta   90.00
_cell.angle_gamma   90.00
#
_symmetry.space_group_name_H-M   'P 1'
#
loop_
_entity.id
_entity.type
_entity.pdbx_description
1 polymer ?
#
loop_
_entity_poly.entity_id
_entity_poly.type
_entity_poly.pdbx_seq_one_letter_code
_entity_poly.pdbx_strand_id
1 'polypeptide(L)'
;MDRIVDLDEVAKVLAGQTVGWRSAGFEVGQVTWRDAEASWPQSLETDRARVHDPESVGVVISGPGEAELSVVLFRGGWADVDFVARLDDSGSLPASDIASASDFETRMNQWVARAFGVRGSVQ
;
A
#
# COMPACT_ATOMS: atom_id res chain seq x y z
N MET A 1 -7.59 -4.37 18.24
CA MET A 1 -7.52 -4.95 16.87
C MET A 1 -6.59 -6.14 16.87
N ASP A 2 -7.08 -7.27 16.40
CA ASP A 2 -6.26 -8.45 16.34
C ASP A 2 -5.16 -8.30 15.29
N ARG A 3 -4.03 -8.96 15.54
CA ARG A 3 -2.92 -8.90 14.63
C ARG A 3 -3.01 -10.09 13.68
N ILE A 4 -3.73 -9.91 12.59
CA ILE A 4 -3.95 -10.94 11.56
C ILE A 4 -2.77 -10.99 10.60
N VAL A 5 -2.24 -9.82 10.24
CA VAL A 5 -1.17 -9.71 9.25
C VAL A 5 0.08 -9.13 9.90
N ASP A 6 1.23 -9.70 9.59
CA ASP A 6 2.51 -9.17 10.05
C ASP A 6 2.92 -8.00 9.15
N LEU A 7 2.79 -6.79 9.66
CA LEU A 7 3.06 -5.58 8.89
C LEU A 7 4.54 -5.41 8.51
N ASP A 8 5.44 -6.00 9.29
CA ASP A 8 6.86 -5.97 8.93
C ASP A 8 7.13 -6.83 7.69
N GLU A 9 6.45 -7.98 7.57
CA GLU A 9 6.55 -8.80 6.37
C GLU A 9 5.93 -8.09 5.17
N VAL A 10 4.83 -7.38 5.37
CA VAL A 10 4.21 -6.57 4.33
C VAL A 10 5.17 -5.49 3.84
N ALA A 11 5.86 -4.82 4.77
CA ALA A 11 6.85 -3.80 4.40
C ALA A 11 7.98 -4.39 3.56
N LYS A 12 8.40 -5.62 3.85
CA LYS A 12 9.40 -6.30 3.03
C LYS A 12 8.88 -6.59 1.62
N VAL A 13 7.61 -7.00 1.50
CA VAL A 13 6.99 -7.21 0.20
C VAL A 13 6.99 -5.90 -0.59
N LEU A 14 6.58 -4.80 0.04
CA LEU A 14 6.55 -3.50 -0.62
C LEU A 14 7.95 -3.07 -1.05
N ALA A 15 8.96 -3.26 -0.21
CA ALA A 15 10.34 -2.92 -0.57
C ALA A 15 10.80 -3.70 -1.79
N GLY A 16 10.47 -4.98 -1.87
CA GLY A 16 10.82 -5.82 -3.02
C GLY A 16 10.11 -5.39 -4.28
N GLN A 17 8.83 -5.03 -4.19
CA GLN A 17 8.05 -4.61 -5.35
C GLN A 17 8.45 -3.23 -5.85
N THR A 18 8.92 -2.36 -4.96
CA THR A 18 9.29 -0.99 -5.30
C THR A 18 10.33 -0.94 -6.42
N VAL A 19 11.30 -1.85 -6.40
CA VAL A 19 12.34 -1.89 -7.42
C VAL A 19 11.71 -2.05 -8.81
N GLY A 20 10.78 -2.99 -8.96
CA GLY A 20 10.10 -3.22 -10.22
C GLY A 20 9.21 -2.05 -10.63
N TRP A 21 8.51 -1.45 -9.70
CA TRP A 21 7.65 -0.31 -10.00
C TRP A 21 8.46 0.89 -10.48
N ARG A 22 9.58 1.18 -9.82
CA ARG A 22 10.47 2.27 -10.24
C ARG A 22 11.08 1.99 -11.61
N SER A 23 11.44 0.73 -11.87
CA SER A 23 11.94 0.34 -13.19
C SER A 23 10.89 0.53 -14.28
N ALA A 24 9.63 0.39 -13.93
CA ALA A 24 8.53 0.59 -14.87
C ALA A 24 8.17 2.08 -15.04
N GLY A 25 8.85 2.98 -14.34
CA GLY A 25 8.64 4.41 -14.49
C GLY A 25 7.72 5.04 -13.45
N PHE A 26 7.30 4.28 -12.44
CA PHE A 26 6.45 4.83 -11.39
C PHE A 26 7.30 5.50 -10.31
N GLU A 27 6.72 6.50 -9.66
CA GLU A 27 7.28 7.08 -8.46
C GLU A 27 6.66 6.39 -7.26
N VAL A 28 7.49 5.94 -6.34
CA VAL A 28 7.02 5.23 -5.16
C VAL A 28 7.47 5.99 -3.93
N GLY A 29 6.52 6.41 -3.11
CA GLY A 29 6.80 7.12 -1.88
C GLY A 29 7.38 6.21 -0.82
N GLN A 30 7.84 6.79 0.27
CA GLN A 30 8.33 6.01 1.39
C GLN A 30 7.16 5.29 2.05
N VAL A 31 7.43 4.11 2.59
CA VAL A 31 6.44 3.39 3.38
C VAL A 31 6.16 4.19 4.65
N THR A 32 4.90 4.34 4.99
CA THR A 32 4.47 5.08 6.16
C THR A 32 3.81 4.15 7.17
N TRP A 33 3.87 4.53 8.43
CA TRP A 33 3.39 3.71 9.54
C TRP A 33 2.52 4.52 10.47
N ARG A 34 1.52 3.88 11.06
CA ARG A 34 0.82 4.41 12.22
C ARG A 34 1.13 3.49 13.40
N ASP A 35 1.22 4.11 14.58
CA ASP A 35 1.56 3.42 15.81
C ASP A 35 0.32 3.36 16.70
N ALA A 36 -0.10 2.16 17.07
CA ALA A 36 -1.28 2.00 17.92
C ALA A 36 -1.07 2.60 19.31
N GLU A 37 0.18 2.79 19.72
CA GLU A 37 0.48 3.38 21.03
C GLU A 37 0.61 4.89 20.99
N ALA A 38 0.63 5.50 19.81
CA ALA A 38 0.79 6.94 19.71
C ALA A 38 -0.53 7.65 19.98
N SER A 39 -0.44 8.82 20.59
CA SER A 39 -1.62 9.63 20.85
C SER A 39 -2.15 10.27 19.57
N TRP A 40 -3.44 10.50 19.51
CA TRP A 40 -4.03 11.25 18.42
C TRP A 40 -4.01 12.74 18.73
N PRO A 41 -3.83 13.58 17.73
CA PRO A 41 -3.51 13.21 16.34
C PRO A 41 -2.05 12.83 16.22
N GLN A 42 -1.75 11.89 15.30
CA GLN A 42 -0.36 11.50 15.06
C GLN A 42 0.00 11.71 13.59
N SER A 43 1.26 12.09 13.36
CA SER A 43 1.79 12.16 12.00
C SER A 43 2.15 10.78 11.52
N LEU A 44 2.11 10.57 10.20
CA LEU A 44 2.58 9.32 9.62
C LEU A 44 4.09 9.24 9.80
N GLU A 45 4.55 8.10 10.28
CA GLU A 45 5.97 7.88 10.53
C GLU A 45 6.63 7.14 9.38
N THR A 46 7.79 7.56 8.96
CA THR A 46 8.54 6.90 7.90
C THR A 46 9.71 6.07 8.45
N ASP A 47 10.04 6.19 9.73
CA ASP A 47 11.10 5.43 10.36
C ASP A 47 10.49 4.33 11.21
N ARG A 48 10.58 3.08 10.72
CA ARG A 48 10.02 1.93 11.43
C ARG A 48 10.54 1.81 12.86
N ALA A 49 11.78 2.22 13.10
CA ALA A 49 12.38 2.11 14.44
C ALA A 49 11.68 2.99 15.48
N ARG A 50 10.92 3.99 15.04
CA ARG A 50 10.17 4.87 15.94
C ARG A 50 8.76 4.38 16.23
N VAL A 51 8.34 3.28 15.61
CA VAL A 51 7.00 2.75 15.77
C VAL A 51 7.04 1.61 16.79
N HIS A 52 6.32 1.78 17.89
CA HIS A 52 6.34 0.80 18.99
C HIS A 52 5.40 -0.36 18.73
N ASP A 53 4.18 -0.07 18.26
CA ASP A 53 3.17 -1.10 18.00
C ASP A 53 2.50 -0.79 16.67
N PRO A 54 3.02 -1.33 15.54
CA PRO A 54 2.49 -0.98 14.23
C PRO A 54 1.00 -1.29 14.08
N GLU A 55 0.24 -0.30 13.70
CA GLU A 55 -1.19 -0.42 13.45
C GLU A 55 -1.48 -0.52 11.96
N SER A 56 -0.74 0.24 11.15
CA SER A 56 -0.92 0.22 9.71
C SER A 56 0.39 0.50 9.00
N VAL A 57 0.45 0.08 7.74
CA VAL A 57 1.56 0.38 6.84
C VAL A 57 0.97 0.86 5.51
N GLY A 58 1.52 1.93 4.96
CA GLY A 58 0.98 2.53 3.75
C GLY A 58 2.03 2.89 2.73
N VAL A 59 1.59 3.05 1.48
CA VAL A 59 2.43 3.47 0.38
C VAL A 59 1.59 4.23 -0.64
N VAL A 60 2.21 5.21 -1.30
CA VAL A 60 1.60 5.93 -2.41
C VAL A 60 2.47 5.72 -3.63
N ILE A 61 1.86 5.28 -4.72
CA ILE A 61 2.53 5.06 -6.01
C ILE A 61 1.92 6.02 -7.01
N SER A 62 2.77 6.78 -7.72
CA SER A 62 2.32 7.72 -8.73
C SER A 62 2.79 7.26 -10.11
N GLY A 63 1.89 7.27 -11.06
CA GLY A 63 2.20 6.92 -12.44
C GLY A 63 2.25 8.15 -13.31
N PRO A 64 2.26 7.97 -14.64
CA PRO A 64 2.26 9.10 -15.56
C PRO A 64 0.94 9.87 -15.46
N GLY A 65 0.99 11.16 -15.69
CA GLY A 65 -0.18 12.02 -15.65
C GLY A 65 -0.74 12.10 -14.22
N GLU A 66 -2.05 11.93 -14.11
CA GLU A 66 -2.71 12.00 -12.81
C GLU A 66 -2.84 10.66 -12.12
N ALA A 67 -2.31 9.58 -12.69
CA ALA A 67 -2.50 8.24 -12.12
C ALA A 67 -1.82 8.11 -10.76
N GLU A 68 -2.55 7.58 -9.78
CA GLU A 68 -2.05 7.44 -8.43
C GLU A 68 -2.77 6.30 -7.71
N LEU A 69 -2.06 5.60 -6.86
CA LEU A 69 -2.63 4.56 -6.01
C LEU A 69 -2.14 4.77 -4.58
N SER A 70 -3.07 4.85 -3.64
CA SER A 70 -2.76 4.99 -2.22
C SER A 70 -3.31 3.78 -1.48
N VAL A 71 -2.47 3.08 -0.75
CA VAL A 71 -2.86 1.87 -0.03
C VAL A 71 -2.38 1.98 1.41
N VAL A 72 -3.28 1.75 2.36
CA VAL A 72 -2.94 1.65 3.78
C VAL A 72 -3.51 0.35 4.30
N LEU A 73 -2.65 -0.57 4.69
CA LEU A 73 -3.06 -1.86 5.24
C LEU A 73 -3.01 -1.84 6.75
N PHE A 74 -4.10 -2.25 7.37
CA PHE A 74 -4.21 -2.35 8.82
C PHE A 74 -3.93 -3.78 9.29
N ARG A 75 -3.36 -3.91 10.46
CA ARG A 75 -2.96 -5.22 11.00
C ARG A 75 -4.13 -6.19 11.17
N GLY A 76 -5.35 -5.68 11.16
CA GLY A 76 -6.55 -6.51 11.23
C GLY A 76 -6.94 -7.17 9.92
N GLY A 77 -6.20 -6.94 8.85
CA GLY A 77 -6.45 -7.61 7.58
C GLY A 77 -7.37 -6.86 6.62
N TRP A 78 -7.50 -5.55 6.77
CA TRP A 78 -8.27 -4.73 5.86
C TRP A 78 -7.43 -3.53 5.43
N ALA A 79 -7.76 -2.95 4.30
CA ALA A 79 -6.99 -1.84 3.75
C ALA A 79 -7.90 -0.75 3.21
N ASP A 80 -7.41 0.49 3.30
CA ASP A 80 -7.98 1.61 2.57
C ASP A 80 -7.21 1.72 1.26
N VAL A 81 -7.91 1.60 0.14
CA VAL A 81 -7.32 1.62 -1.18
C VAL A 81 -8.04 2.65 -2.02
N ASP A 82 -7.34 3.72 -2.38
CA ASP A 82 -7.88 4.78 -3.21
C ASP A 82 -7.04 4.90 -4.47
N PHE A 83 -7.68 5.12 -5.60
CA PHE A 83 -6.95 5.21 -6.87
C PHE A 83 -7.50 6.32 -7.75
N VAL A 84 -6.62 6.84 -8.58
CA VAL A 84 -6.96 7.69 -9.71
C VAL A 84 -6.26 7.06 -10.92
N ALA A 85 -7.01 6.52 -11.87
CA ALA A 85 -6.44 6.03 -13.11
C ALA A 85 -6.33 7.18 -14.12
N ARG A 86 -7.33 8.05 -14.11
CA ARG A 86 -7.34 9.32 -14.85
C ARG A 86 -8.46 10.16 -14.24
N LEU A 87 -8.59 11.40 -14.68
CA LEU A 87 -9.52 12.35 -14.04
C LEU A 87 -10.95 11.88 -13.94
N ASP A 88 -11.41 11.06 -14.90
CA ASP A 88 -12.78 10.55 -14.89
C ASP A 88 -12.86 9.10 -14.42
N ASP A 89 -11.80 8.54 -13.89
CA ASP A 89 -11.78 7.15 -13.40
C ASP A 89 -11.01 7.09 -12.10
N SER A 90 -11.71 7.24 -11.00
CA SER A 90 -11.12 7.21 -9.67
C SER A 90 -12.12 6.63 -8.69
N GLY A 91 -11.64 6.23 -7.53
CA GLY A 91 -12.50 5.74 -6.47
C GLY A 91 -11.74 4.96 -5.42
N SER A 92 -12.51 4.22 -4.63
CA SER A 92 -11.97 3.35 -3.59
C SER A 92 -12.28 1.91 -3.96
N LEU A 93 -11.39 1.00 -3.58
CA LEU A 93 -11.57 -0.42 -3.85
C LEU A 93 -11.77 -1.15 -2.53
N PRO A 94 -12.73 -2.08 -2.48
CA PRO A 94 -12.93 -2.86 -1.25
C PRO A 94 -11.74 -3.76 -1.00
N ALA A 95 -11.31 -3.83 0.25
CA ALA A 95 -10.14 -4.61 0.61
C ALA A 95 -10.27 -5.11 2.04
N SER A 96 -10.68 -6.35 2.20
CA SER A 96 -10.81 -6.98 3.49
C SER A 96 -10.36 -8.44 3.40
N ASP A 97 -10.30 -9.10 4.54
CA ASP A 97 -9.93 -10.51 4.62
C ASP A 97 -8.54 -10.80 4.06
N ILE A 98 -7.63 -9.85 4.22
CA ILE A 98 -6.24 -10.02 3.84
C ILE A 98 -5.56 -10.77 4.98
N ALA A 99 -5.18 -12.02 4.72
CA ALA A 99 -4.77 -12.94 5.76
C ALA A 99 -3.25 -13.03 5.94
N SER A 100 -2.47 -12.53 5.00
CA SER A 100 -1.02 -12.69 5.03
C SER A 100 -0.34 -11.65 4.15
N ALA A 101 0.97 -11.52 4.28
CA ALA A 101 1.76 -10.67 3.40
C ALA A 101 1.70 -11.18 1.95
N SER A 102 1.65 -12.48 1.75
CA SER A 102 1.53 -13.07 0.42
C SER A 102 0.18 -12.72 -0.21
N ASP A 103 -0.90 -12.77 0.57
CA ASP A 103 -2.22 -12.37 0.10
C ASP A 103 -2.24 -10.88 -0.25
N PHE A 104 -1.60 -10.06 0.58
CA PHE A 104 -1.47 -8.64 0.31
C PHE A 104 -0.72 -8.40 -1.01
N GLU A 105 0.35 -9.13 -1.26
CA GLU A 105 1.13 -8.99 -2.50
C GLU A 105 0.25 -9.27 -3.72
N THR A 106 -0.55 -10.31 -3.67
CA THR A 106 -1.49 -10.64 -4.75
C THR A 106 -2.48 -9.51 -4.99
N ARG A 107 -3.05 -8.98 -3.89
CA ARG A 107 -3.99 -7.87 -3.97
C ARG A 107 -3.33 -6.61 -4.52
N MET A 108 -2.10 -6.33 -4.09
CA MET A 108 -1.34 -5.17 -4.56
C MET A 108 -1.18 -5.20 -6.09
N ASN A 109 -0.85 -6.38 -6.64
CA ASN A 109 -0.71 -6.52 -8.08
C ASN A 109 -2.03 -6.20 -8.81
N GLN A 110 -3.16 -6.61 -8.23
CA GLN A 110 -4.47 -6.31 -8.80
C GLN A 110 -4.77 -4.81 -8.74
N TRP A 111 -4.46 -4.16 -7.62
CA TRP A 111 -4.72 -2.73 -7.46
C TRP A 111 -3.83 -1.89 -8.39
N VAL A 112 -2.57 -2.27 -8.55
CA VAL A 112 -1.65 -1.60 -9.46
C VAL A 112 -2.18 -1.72 -10.89
N ALA A 113 -2.65 -2.91 -11.28
CA ALA A 113 -3.22 -3.10 -12.61
C ALA A 113 -4.48 -2.22 -12.81
N ARG A 114 -5.30 -2.10 -11.78
CA ARG A 114 -6.52 -1.29 -11.85
C ARG A 114 -6.21 0.21 -12.00
N ALA A 115 -5.23 0.69 -11.24
CA ALA A 115 -4.90 2.11 -11.23
C ALA A 115 -4.09 2.54 -12.46
N PHE A 116 -3.18 1.68 -12.92
CA PHE A 116 -2.20 2.05 -13.95
C PHE A 116 -2.38 1.28 -15.25
N GLY A 117 -3.36 0.42 -15.33
CA GLY A 117 -3.58 -0.43 -16.50
C GLY A 117 -2.80 -1.71 -16.42
N VAL A 118 -3.18 -2.64 -17.26
CA VAL A 118 -2.55 -3.90 -17.28
C VAL A 118 -1.48 -3.91 -18.27
N ARG A 119 -0.41 -3.44 -17.99
CA ARG A 119 0.50 -3.40 -18.86
C ARG A 119 1.45 -4.19 -18.59
N GLY A 120 2.26 -4.29 -18.87
CA GLY A 120 3.31 -5.14 -18.61
C GLY A 120 2.98 -6.54 -18.48
N SER A 121 1.83 -6.76 -18.21
CA SER A 121 1.46 -8.09 -18.10
C SER A 121 1.10 -8.64 -19.37
N VAL A 122 1.02 -7.92 -20.24
CA VAL A 122 0.62 -8.41 -21.31
C VAL A 122 1.46 -8.77 -22.09
N GLN A 123 1.45 -9.00 -22.12
CA GLN A 123 2.12 -9.23 -22.88
C GLN A 123 2.60 -9.86 -22.95
#